data_1c976564cf9abb666ea57fcdc83c430b
#
_entry.id   1c976564cf9abb666ea57fcdc83c430b
#
_cell.length_a   1.000
_cell.length_b   1.000
_cell.length_c   1.000
_cell.angle_alpha   90.00
_cell.angle_beta   90.00
_cell.angle_gamma   90.00
#
_symmetry.space_group_name_H-M   'P 1'
#
loop_
_entity.id
_entity.type
_entity.pdbx_description
1 polymer ?
#
loop_
_entity_poly.entity_id
_entity_poly.type
_entity_poly.pdbx_seq_one_letter_code
_entity_poly.pdbx_strand_id
1 'polypeptide(L)'
;DITNEFSERILAPDFTQYTTRERNFSEINGISYNFGLLYNRKINEKLLFQTSITYSPESKLNTTNSRNIATVVYTGTGVELSNDSEDIAVPNTDLVIPNKLGFGFGIGENKKWLLGTEVTFTGNKNLVNRFPDNTNVSFENSTRLALGGYYIPKYDSFSNYFERVVYRAGFKYENTGLVLNNESINDYGMNFGLGLPLGFSRVDLGIEFGKRGTTSNGLIEENYFNLSIGLNLAAKWFEKRKIV
;
A
#
# COMPACT_ATOMS: atom_id res chain seq x y z
N ASP A 1 12.84 -8.16 8.73
CA ASP A 1 12.78 -9.65 8.70
C ASP A 1 11.44 -10.08 8.16
N ILE A 2 11.45 -11.04 7.26
CA ILE A 2 10.23 -11.63 6.69
C ILE A 2 10.26 -13.11 6.99
N THR A 3 9.23 -13.60 7.69
CA THR A 3 9.04 -15.03 7.96
C THR A 3 7.78 -15.50 7.25
N ASN A 4 7.90 -16.57 6.48
CA ASN A 4 6.76 -17.26 5.87
C ASN A 4 6.75 -18.69 6.38
N GLU A 5 5.61 -19.18 6.86
CA GLU A 5 5.42 -20.53 7.35
C GLU A 5 4.28 -21.18 6.57
N PHE A 6 4.56 -22.33 5.99
CA PHE A 6 3.60 -23.17 5.29
C PHE A 6 3.55 -24.54 5.97
N SER A 7 2.34 -25.05 6.24
CA SER A 7 2.14 -26.37 6.83
C SER A 7 1.15 -27.16 6.00
N GLU A 8 1.57 -28.32 5.51
CA GLU A 8 0.71 -29.25 4.80
C GLU A 8 0.47 -30.50 5.67
N ARG A 9 -0.78 -30.90 5.82
CA ARG A 9 -1.20 -32.03 6.60
C ARG A 9 -1.44 -33.24 5.69
N ILE A 10 -0.63 -34.27 5.84
CA ILE A 10 -0.84 -35.55 5.16
C ILE A 10 -1.65 -36.47 6.09
N LEU A 11 -2.86 -36.85 5.67
CA LEU A 11 -3.69 -37.82 6.37
C LEU A 11 -3.19 -39.23 6.04
N ALA A 12 -2.49 -39.85 6.99
CA ALA A 12 -2.16 -41.27 6.90
C ALA A 12 -3.33 -42.14 7.40
N PRO A 13 -3.57 -43.34 6.80
CA PRO A 13 -4.68 -44.22 7.19
C PRO A 13 -4.62 -44.72 8.63
N ASP A 14 -3.48 -44.69 9.28
CA ASP A 14 -3.24 -45.24 10.61
C ASP A 14 -3.05 -44.15 11.69
N PHE A 15 -4.09 -43.39 11.98
CA PHE A 15 -4.26 -42.52 13.17
C PHE A 15 -3.12 -41.58 13.58
N THR A 16 -1.93 -41.65 13.00
CA THR A 16 -0.82 -40.74 13.29
C THR A 16 -0.80 -39.63 12.23
N GLN A 17 -1.24 -38.45 12.60
CA GLN A 17 -1.27 -37.31 11.70
C GLN A 17 0.09 -36.62 11.69
N TYR A 18 0.94 -36.96 10.74
CA TYR A 18 2.14 -36.23 10.45
C TYR A 18 1.81 -35.04 9.57
N THR A 19 2.39 -33.92 9.91
CA THR A 19 2.27 -32.66 9.13
C THR A 19 3.65 -32.27 8.68
N THR A 20 3.83 -31.94 7.42
CA THR A 20 5.07 -31.32 6.96
C THR A 20 4.94 -29.81 7.17
N ARG A 21 5.87 -29.25 7.92
CA ARG A 21 6.00 -27.81 8.11
C ARG A 21 7.21 -27.32 7.32
N GLU A 22 7.00 -26.30 6.50
CA GLU A 22 8.05 -25.55 5.86
C GLU A 22 8.10 -24.15 6.47
N ARG A 23 9.26 -23.72 6.95
CA ARG A 23 9.48 -22.37 7.48
C ARG A 23 10.58 -21.70 6.67
N ASN A 24 10.25 -20.61 6.03
CA ASN A 24 11.17 -19.77 5.27
C ASN A 24 11.40 -18.48 6.04
N PHE A 25 12.67 -18.13 6.24
CA PHE A 25 13.07 -16.88 6.87
C PHE A 25 13.99 -16.11 5.94
N SER A 26 13.76 -14.80 5.81
CA SER A 26 14.62 -13.90 5.04
C SER A 26 14.95 -12.67 5.86
N GLU A 27 16.22 -12.42 6.10
CA GLU A 27 16.74 -11.19 6.67
C GLU A 27 17.14 -10.27 5.51
N ILE A 28 16.61 -9.04 5.50
CA ILE A 28 16.80 -8.10 4.40
C ILE A 28 17.53 -6.87 4.93
N ASN A 29 18.70 -6.58 4.35
CA ASN A 29 19.54 -5.47 4.73
C ASN A 29 19.94 -4.64 3.52
N GLY A 30 19.87 -3.30 3.65
CA GLY A 30 20.31 -2.39 2.59
C GLY A 30 19.83 -0.96 2.79
N ILE A 31 20.11 -0.12 1.82
CA ILE A 31 19.79 1.30 1.83
C ILE A 31 18.99 1.63 0.58
N SER A 32 17.90 2.37 0.76
CA SER A 32 17.12 2.96 -0.32
C SER A 32 17.06 4.48 -0.16
N TYR A 33 16.98 5.20 -1.27
CA TYR A 33 16.94 6.66 -1.30
C TYR A 33 15.65 7.13 -1.94
N ASN A 34 15.09 8.22 -1.37
CA ASN A 34 13.94 8.90 -1.94
C ASN A 34 14.24 10.39 -1.99
N PHE A 35 14.07 10.98 -3.16
CA PHE A 35 14.24 12.40 -3.41
C PHE A 35 12.89 13.02 -3.74
N GLY A 36 12.65 14.23 -3.24
CA GLY A 36 11.42 14.95 -3.52
C GLY A 36 11.66 16.45 -3.66
N LEU A 37 11.00 17.05 -4.63
CA LEU A 37 10.98 18.48 -4.84
C LEU A 37 9.52 18.94 -4.93
N LEU A 38 9.17 19.94 -4.14
CA LEU A 38 7.85 20.57 -4.15
C LEU A 38 8.00 22.05 -4.49
N TYR A 39 7.28 22.51 -5.49
CA TYR A 39 7.21 23.91 -5.86
C TYR A 39 5.79 24.44 -5.67
N ASN A 40 5.67 25.52 -4.89
CA ASN A 40 4.41 26.19 -4.59
C ASN A 40 4.47 27.63 -5.09
N ARG A 41 3.47 28.04 -5.85
CA ARG A 41 3.35 29.42 -6.35
C ARG A 41 1.93 29.94 -6.20
N LYS A 42 1.79 31.12 -5.68
CA LYS A 42 0.52 31.87 -5.79
C LYS A 42 0.39 32.43 -7.20
N ILE A 43 -0.66 32.05 -7.92
CA ILE A 43 -1.01 32.61 -9.24
C ILE A 43 -1.60 33.99 -9.05
N ASN A 44 -2.45 34.14 -8.02
CA ASN A 44 -3.07 35.39 -7.59
C ASN A 44 -3.30 35.35 -6.06
N GLU A 45 -4.03 36.32 -5.50
CA GLU A 45 -4.31 36.38 -4.05
C GLU A 45 -5.02 35.14 -3.50
N LYS A 46 -5.79 34.42 -4.32
CA LYS A 46 -6.63 33.29 -3.91
C LYS A 46 -6.09 31.94 -4.38
N LEU A 47 -5.55 31.86 -5.61
CA LEU A 47 -5.17 30.63 -6.25
C LEU A 47 -3.71 30.26 -5.96
N LEU A 48 -3.53 29.06 -5.46
CA LEU A 48 -2.25 28.42 -5.25
C LEU A 48 -2.06 27.31 -6.29
N PHE A 49 -0.92 27.33 -6.96
CA PHE A 49 -0.45 26.25 -7.83
C PHE A 49 0.64 25.49 -7.11
N GLN A 50 0.58 24.16 -7.20
CA GLN A 50 1.56 23.23 -6.61
C GLN A 50 2.03 22.25 -7.67
N THR A 51 3.30 21.97 -7.70
CA THR A 51 3.85 20.89 -8.50
C THR A 51 4.94 20.17 -7.74
N SER A 52 5.01 18.87 -7.91
CA SER A 52 6.01 18.03 -7.25
C SER A 52 6.63 17.04 -8.22
N ILE A 53 7.88 16.71 -7.94
CA ILE A 53 8.58 15.59 -8.55
C ILE A 53 9.17 14.74 -7.43
N THR A 54 9.00 13.44 -7.53
CA THR A 54 9.59 12.45 -6.62
C THR A 54 10.38 11.44 -7.41
N TYR A 55 11.55 11.06 -6.92
CA TYR A 55 12.39 10.06 -7.57
C TYR A 55 13.02 9.14 -6.53
N SER A 56 12.81 7.84 -6.70
CA SER A 56 13.47 6.78 -5.95
C SER A 56 14.28 5.95 -6.93
N PRO A 57 15.61 5.96 -6.88
CA PRO A 57 16.43 5.12 -7.74
C PRO A 57 16.24 3.63 -7.39
N GLU A 58 16.55 2.76 -8.33
CA GLU A 58 16.62 1.33 -8.08
C GLU A 58 17.61 1.06 -6.94
N SER A 59 17.21 0.21 -6.00
CA SER A 59 18.04 -0.17 -4.86
C SER A 59 18.09 -1.70 -4.75
N LYS A 60 19.28 -2.23 -4.52
CA LYS A 60 19.49 -3.65 -4.26
C LYS A 60 19.68 -3.85 -2.77
N LEU A 61 18.85 -4.68 -2.19
CA LEU A 61 18.92 -5.09 -0.79
C LEU A 61 19.41 -6.52 -0.73
N ASN A 62 20.44 -6.77 0.09
CA ASN A 62 20.95 -8.12 0.31
C ASN A 62 19.93 -8.91 1.13
N THR A 63 19.65 -10.15 0.72
CA THR A 63 18.81 -11.05 1.51
C THR A 63 19.61 -12.28 1.93
N THR A 64 19.60 -12.57 3.23
CA THR A 64 20.08 -13.84 3.78
C THR A 64 18.88 -14.75 4.00
N ASN A 65 18.84 -15.87 3.30
CA ASN A 65 17.70 -16.76 3.29
C ASN A 65 18.02 -18.05 4.06
N SER A 66 17.04 -18.52 4.84
CA SER A 66 17.08 -19.85 5.45
C SER A 66 15.76 -20.56 5.26
N ARG A 67 15.80 -21.87 5.09
CA ARG A 67 14.63 -22.73 4.89
C ARG A 67 14.78 -23.94 5.80
N ASN A 68 13.73 -24.19 6.58
CA ASN A 68 13.66 -25.36 7.44
C ASN A 68 12.42 -26.18 7.07
N ILE A 69 12.61 -27.47 6.84
CA ILE A 69 11.54 -28.44 6.64
C ILE A 69 11.54 -29.39 7.82
N ALA A 70 10.38 -29.59 8.42
CA ALA A 70 10.22 -30.47 9.55
C ALA A 70 8.95 -31.33 9.44
N THR A 71 9.06 -32.57 9.89
CA THR A 71 7.90 -33.40 10.16
C THR A 71 7.42 -33.14 11.57
N VAL A 72 6.20 -32.65 11.73
CA VAL A 72 5.65 -32.22 13.00
C VAL A 72 4.37 -32.94 13.34
N VAL A 73 4.13 -33.11 14.63
CA VAL A 73 2.86 -33.63 15.19
C VAL A 73 2.35 -32.60 16.19
N TYR A 74 1.09 -32.29 16.10
CA TYR A 74 0.43 -31.42 17.08
C TYR A 74 -0.22 -32.24 18.17
N THR A 75 0.11 -31.93 19.43
CA THR A 75 -0.55 -32.53 20.58
C THR A 75 -2.00 -32.04 20.69
N GLY A 76 -2.82 -32.73 21.47
CA GLY A 76 -4.19 -32.29 21.74
C GLY A 76 -4.31 -30.91 22.40
N THR A 77 -3.22 -30.37 22.95
CA THR A 77 -3.11 -29.02 23.51
C THR A 77 -2.59 -27.98 22.52
N GLY A 78 -2.34 -28.39 21.25
CA GLY A 78 -1.82 -27.51 20.19
C GLY A 78 -0.31 -27.28 20.23
N VAL A 79 0.44 -28.00 21.09
CA VAL A 79 1.90 -27.92 21.12
C VAL A 79 2.47 -28.72 19.95
N GLU A 80 3.34 -28.10 19.19
CA GLU A 80 4.07 -28.72 18.09
C GLU A 80 5.25 -29.55 18.64
N LEU A 81 5.34 -30.79 18.20
CA LEU A 81 6.48 -31.67 18.44
C LEU A 81 7.14 -31.97 17.08
N SER A 82 8.37 -31.56 16.90
CA SER A 82 9.16 -31.89 15.72
C SER A 82 9.80 -33.29 15.90
N ASN A 83 9.52 -34.18 14.96
CA ASN A 83 10.10 -35.52 14.96
C ASN A 83 11.38 -35.58 14.11
N ASP A 84 11.40 -34.81 13.03
CA ASP A 84 12.52 -34.70 12.11
C ASP A 84 12.58 -33.27 11.57
N SER A 85 13.79 -32.69 11.44
CA SER A 85 13.97 -31.31 10.99
C SER A 85 15.26 -31.19 10.20
N GLU A 86 15.17 -30.61 9.02
CA GLU A 86 16.29 -30.40 8.13
C GLU A 86 16.35 -28.93 7.69
N ASP A 87 17.54 -28.33 7.81
CA ASP A 87 17.82 -27.01 7.26
C ASP A 87 18.32 -27.15 5.83
N ILE A 88 17.54 -26.61 4.89
CA ILE A 88 17.87 -26.64 3.48
C ILE A 88 18.64 -25.38 3.12
N ALA A 89 19.81 -25.55 2.52
CA ALA A 89 20.60 -24.46 2.01
C ALA A 89 19.85 -23.73 0.88
N VAL A 90 19.53 -22.46 1.11
CA VAL A 90 18.92 -21.58 0.10
C VAL A 90 19.93 -20.49 -0.24
N PRO A 91 20.18 -20.23 -1.54
CA PRO A 91 21.13 -19.20 -1.91
C PRO A 91 20.63 -17.81 -1.46
N ASN A 92 21.55 -16.99 -1.00
CA ASN A 92 21.28 -15.58 -0.75
C ASN A 92 21.01 -14.89 -2.09
N THR A 93 20.03 -14.02 -2.12
CA THR A 93 19.59 -13.30 -3.32
C THR A 93 19.46 -11.81 -3.02
N ASP A 94 19.61 -11.00 -4.05
CA ASP A 94 19.33 -9.59 -3.93
C ASP A 94 17.82 -9.34 -4.13
N LEU A 95 17.23 -8.56 -3.22
CA LEU A 95 15.90 -8.02 -3.42
C LEU A 95 16.03 -6.67 -4.13
N VAL A 96 15.54 -6.60 -5.35
CA VAL A 96 15.54 -5.36 -6.12
C VAL A 96 14.29 -4.56 -5.80
N ILE A 97 14.48 -3.34 -5.28
CA ILE A 97 13.42 -2.33 -5.20
C ILE A 97 13.50 -1.52 -6.49
N PRO A 98 12.47 -1.55 -7.34
CA PRO A 98 12.51 -0.87 -8.63
C PRO A 98 12.57 0.65 -8.48
N ASN A 99 13.11 1.31 -9.49
CA ASN A 99 13.08 2.76 -9.57
C ASN A 99 11.65 3.28 -9.69
N LYS A 100 11.39 4.46 -9.11
CA LYS A 100 10.07 5.08 -9.11
C LYS A 100 10.21 6.57 -9.40
N LEU A 101 9.39 7.07 -10.33
CA LEU A 101 9.34 8.48 -10.72
C LEU A 101 7.90 8.96 -10.65
N GLY A 102 7.65 10.01 -9.86
CA GLY A 102 6.33 10.60 -9.68
C GLY A 102 6.31 12.08 -10.05
N PHE A 103 5.21 12.51 -10.66
CA PHE A 103 4.88 13.89 -10.97
C PHE A 103 3.52 14.24 -10.39
N GLY A 104 3.46 15.31 -9.61
CA GLY A 104 2.23 15.81 -9.03
C GLY A 104 1.93 17.25 -9.47
N PHE A 105 0.65 17.51 -9.73
CA PHE A 105 0.14 18.84 -10.02
C PHE A 105 -1.10 19.12 -9.20
N GLY A 106 -1.24 20.34 -8.71
CA GLY A 106 -2.38 20.77 -7.94
C GLY A 106 -2.68 22.24 -8.13
N ILE A 107 -3.95 22.57 -8.12
CA ILE A 107 -4.45 23.94 -8.11
C ILE A 107 -5.60 24.06 -7.13
N GLY A 108 -5.67 25.16 -6.39
CA GLY A 108 -6.75 25.36 -5.45
C GLY A 108 -6.73 26.70 -4.76
N GLU A 109 -7.78 26.93 -3.99
CA GLU A 109 -7.94 28.06 -3.08
C GLU A 109 -7.86 27.53 -1.64
N ASN A 110 -6.93 28.08 -0.86
CA ASN A 110 -6.71 27.63 0.51
C ASN A 110 -8.00 27.66 1.33
N LYS A 111 -8.26 26.59 2.10
CA LYS A 111 -9.46 26.40 2.94
C LYS A 111 -10.79 26.40 2.17
N LYS A 112 -10.77 26.20 0.87
CA LYS A 112 -11.98 26.18 0.06
C LYS A 112 -12.03 25.00 -0.88
N TRP A 113 -11.08 24.84 -1.78
CA TRP A 113 -11.01 23.70 -2.68
C TRP A 113 -9.59 23.45 -3.17
N LEU A 114 -9.33 22.21 -3.57
CA LEU A 114 -8.12 21.82 -4.27
C LEU A 114 -8.48 20.70 -5.25
N LEU A 115 -7.94 20.79 -6.45
CA LEU A 115 -7.92 19.73 -7.44
C LEU A 115 -6.46 19.36 -7.71
N GLY A 116 -6.15 18.07 -7.72
CA GLY A 116 -4.81 17.58 -7.97
C GLY A 116 -4.80 16.31 -8.78
N THR A 117 -3.69 16.08 -9.45
CA THR A 117 -3.38 14.84 -10.16
C THR A 117 -1.95 14.41 -9.88
N GLU A 118 -1.73 13.10 -9.87
CA GLU A 118 -0.42 12.50 -9.73
C GLU A 118 -0.27 11.36 -10.74
N VAL A 119 0.86 11.32 -11.40
CA VAL A 119 1.27 10.20 -12.25
C VAL A 119 2.57 9.63 -11.70
N THR A 120 2.59 8.31 -11.51
CA THR A 120 3.76 7.60 -11.01
C THR A 120 4.14 6.47 -11.97
N PHE A 121 5.41 6.39 -12.32
CA PHE A 121 6.00 5.32 -13.12
C PHE A 121 6.92 4.48 -12.25
N THR A 122 6.82 3.16 -12.35
CA THR A 122 7.67 2.21 -11.60
C THR A 122 8.28 1.19 -12.57
N GLY A 123 9.59 1.02 -12.50
CA GLY A 123 10.36 0.16 -13.40
C GLY A 123 10.35 -1.32 -12.97
N ASN A 124 9.21 -1.99 -13.03
CA ASN A 124 9.06 -3.37 -12.56
C ASN A 124 9.57 -4.43 -13.55
N LYS A 125 9.90 -4.06 -14.78
CA LYS A 125 10.24 -5.01 -15.85
C LYS A 125 11.42 -5.95 -15.50
N ASN A 126 12.32 -5.49 -14.63
CA ASN A 126 13.51 -6.24 -14.22
C ASN A 126 13.27 -7.09 -12.94
N LEU A 127 12.05 -7.07 -12.40
CA LEU A 127 11.72 -7.93 -11.27
C LEU A 127 11.71 -9.41 -11.70
N VAL A 128 12.29 -10.24 -10.86
CA VAL A 128 12.36 -11.68 -11.10
C VAL A 128 11.35 -12.38 -10.21
N ASN A 129 10.61 -13.33 -10.80
CA ASN A 129 9.77 -14.22 -10.02
C ASN A 129 10.66 -15.13 -9.16
N ARG A 130 10.50 -15.07 -7.83
CA ARG A 130 11.27 -15.87 -6.87
C ARG A 130 10.77 -17.32 -6.76
N PHE A 131 9.60 -17.62 -7.34
CA PHE A 131 9.00 -18.94 -7.32
C PHE A 131 9.07 -19.57 -8.72
N PRO A 132 10.12 -20.38 -8.99
CA PRO A 132 10.36 -20.94 -10.34
C PRO A 132 9.22 -21.83 -10.83
N ASP A 133 8.41 -22.36 -9.93
CA ASP A 133 7.28 -23.24 -10.26
C ASP A 133 6.11 -22.48 -10.90
N ASN A 134 6.05 -21.15 -10.76
CA ASN A 134 5.04 -20.30 -11.35
C ASN A 134 5.53 -19.69 -12.68
N THR A 135 5.47 -20.46 -13.75
CA THR A 135 5.94 -20.02 -15.08
C THR A 135 5.06 -18.98 -15.76
N ASN A 136 3.83 -18.77 -15.24
CA ASN A 136 2.83 -17.88 -15.84
C ASN A 136 2.85 -16.47 -15.25
N VAL A 137 3.87 -16.12 -14.47
CA VAL A 137 4.02 -14.81 -13.83
C VAL A 137 5.18 -14.07 -14.47
N SER A 138 4.93 -12.87 -14.94
CA SER A 138 5.96 -11.94 -15.42
C SER A 138 5.66 -10.51 -14.95
N PHE A 139 6.61 -9.61 -15.16
CA PHE A 139 6.49 -8.22 -14.73
C PHE A 139 6.69 -7.27 -15.90
N GLU A 140 5.93 -6.19 -15.89
CA GLU A 140 6.05 -5.06 -16.79
C GLU A 140 6.18 -3.75 -16.01
N ASN A 141 6.49 -2.65 -16.68
CA ASN A 141 6.53 -1.36 -16.01
C ASN A 141 5.12 -0.96 -15.55
N SER A 142 5.03 -0.49 -14.31
CA SER A 142 3.78 0.00 -13.72
C SER A 142 3.59 1.48 -13.98
N THR A 143 2.33 1.87 -14.21
CA THR A 143 1.90 3.26 -14.28
C THR A 143 0.67 3.45 -13.40
N ARG A 144 0.75 4.42 -12.48
CA ARG A 144 -0.37 4.81 -11.62
C ARG A 144 -0.76 6.26 -11.91
N LEU A 145 -2.04 6.48 -12.16
CA LEU A 145 -2.67 7.78 -12.27
C LEU A 145 -3.63 7.98 -11.09
N ALA A 146 -3.51 9.08 -10.38
CA ALA A 146 -4.46 9.50 -9.37
C ALA A 146 -4.96 10.90 -9.67
N LEU A 147 -6.28 11.09 -9.58
CA LEU A 147 -6.97 12.37 -9.70
C LEU A 147 -7.86 12.54 -8.48
N GLY A 148 -7.80 13.69 -7.82
CA GLY A 148 -8.66 13.90 -6.67
C GLY A 148 -8.66 15.34 -6.20
N GLY A 149 -9.56 15.61 -5.27
CA GLY A 149 -9.66 16.94 -4.70
C GLY A 149 -10.55 16.99 -3.48
N TYR A 150 -10.64 18.19 -2.93
CA TYR A 150 -11.56 18.48 -1.85
C TYR A 150 -12.28 19.82 -2.06
N TYR A 151 -13.43 19.93 -1.42
CA TYR A 151 -14.22 21.13 -1.36
C TYR A 151 -14.75 21.40 0.05
N ILE A 152 -14.67 22.65 0.49
CA ILE A 152 -15.22 23.15 1.76
C ILE A 152 -16.13 24.32 1.42
N PRO A 153 -17.46 24.23 1.61
CA PRO A 153 -18.38 25.30 1.25
C PRO A 153 -18.04 26.64 1.92
N LYS A 154 -17.85 26.60 3.25
CA LYS A 154 -17.50 27.80 4.03
C LYS A 154 -16.76 27.41 5.31
N TYR A 155 -15.43 27.49 5.29
CA TYR A 155 -14.55 27.02 6.37
C TYR A 155 -14.83 27.67 7.73
N ASP A 156 -15.23 28.93 7.75
CA ASP A 156 -15.47 29.78 8.93
C ASP A 156 -16.95 29.94 9.28
N SER A 157 -17.85 29.08 8.79
CA SER A 157 -19.27 29.14 9.11
C SER A 157 -19.53 28.86 10.58
N PHE A 158 -20.26 29.77 11.24
CA PHE A 158 -20.72 29.60 12.63
C PHE A 158 -22.13 29.04 12.70
N SER A 159 -22.94 29.23 11.64
CA SER A 159 -24.36 28.89 11.63
C SER A 159 -24.66 27.49 11.12
N ASN A 160 -23.82 26.95 10.23
CA ASN A 160 -24.07 25.67 9.59
C ASN A 160 -22.82 24.75 9.66
N TYR A 161 -22.99 23.63 10.35
CA TYR A 161 -21.92 22.64 10.51
C TYR A 161 -21.47 22.05 9.17
N PHE A 162 -22.41 21.71 8.28
CA PHE A 162 -22.12 21.07 7.00
C PHE A 162 -21.32 21.95 6.04
N GLU A 163 -21.36 23.27 6.22
CA GLU A 163 -20.52 24.19 5.45
C GLU A 163 -19.02 24.09 5.78
N ARG A 164 -18.68 23.59 6.98
CA ARG A 164 -17.29 23.39 7.43
C ARG A 164 -16.75 22.01 7.12
N VAL A 165 -17.62 21.08 6.70
CA VAL A 165 -17.22 19.72 6.34
C VAL A 165 -16.33 19.76 5.10
N VAL A 166 -15.27 18.97 5.12
CA VAL A 166 -14.38 18.77 3.97
C VAL A 166 -14.92 17.61 3.14
N TYR A 167 -15.45 17.90 1.99
CA TYR A 167 -15.91 16.89 1.02
C TYR A 167 -14.76 16.51 0.10
N ARG A 168 -14.49 15.21 -0.05
CA ARG A 168 -13.40 14.70 -0.89
C ARG A 168 -13.91 13.69 -1.89
N ALA A 169 -13.32 13.71 -3.08
CA ALA A 169 -13.53 12.68 -4.08
C ALA A 169 -12.24 12.46 -4.86
N GLY A 170 -12.05 11.23 -5.33
CA GLY A 170 -10.90 10.87 -6.13
C GLY A 170 -11.13 9.61 -6.95
N PHE A 171 -10.26 9.48 -7.93
CA PHE A 171 -10.19 8.32 -8.83
C PHE A 171 -8.74 7.88 -8.93
N LYS A 172 -8.49 6.58 -8.96
CA LYS A 172 -7.19 5.99 -9.27
C LYS A 172 -7.33 4.98 -10.39
N TYR A 173 -6.30 4.94 -11.20
CA TYR A 173 -6.02 3.87 -12.16
C TYR A 173 -4.58 3.43 -11.98
N GLU A 174 -4.34 2.15 -11.95
CA GLU A 174 -3.02 1.58 -11.84
C GLU A 174 -2.91 0.34 -12.74
N ASN A 175 -1.96 0.37 -13.68
CA ASN A 175 -1.38 -0.85 -14.19
C ASN A 175 -0.38 -1.31 -13.13
N THR A 176 -0.65 -2.44 -12.48
CA THR A 176 0.15 -2.88 -11.31
C THR A 176 1.56 -3.34 -11.69
N GLY A 177 1.82 -3.54 -12.98
CA GLY A 177 3.06 -4.12 -13.50
C GLY A 177 3.16 -5.63 -13.32
N LEU A 178 2.11 -6.29 -12.83
CA LEU A 178 2.00 -7.75 -12.75
C LEU A 178 1.29 -8.28 -14.00
N VAL A 179 1.89 -9.28 -14.64
CA VAL A 179 1.33 -9.97 -15.78
C VAL A 179 1.12 -11.45 -15.42
N LEU A 180 -0.12 -11.91 -15.47
CA LEU A 180 -0.50 -13.30 -15.19
C LEU A 180 -1.14 -13.91 -16.44
N ASN A 181 -0.72 -15.10 -16.86
CA ASN A 181 -1.23 -15.77 -18.04
C ASN A 181 -1.24 -14.85 -19.29
N ASN A 182 -0.23 -14.00 -19.46
CA ASN A 182 -0.11 -12.98 -20.50
C ASN A 182 -1.14 -11.83 -20.43
N GLU A 183 -1.83 -11.68 -19.29
CA GLU A 183 -2.78 -10.59 -19.06
C GLU A 183 -2.22 -9.61 -18.02
N SER A 184 -2.24 -8.32 -18.33
CA SER A 184 -1.82 -7.25 -17.40
C SER A 184 -2.89 -7.03 -16.34
N ILE A 185 -2.49 -7.00 -15.08
CA ILE A 185 -3.39 -6.79 -13.96
C ILE A 185 -3.53 -5.30 -13.68
N ASN A 186 -4.74 -4.79 -13.88
CA ASN A 186 -5.10 -3.40 -13.64
C ASN A 186 -5.95 -3.24 -12.37
N ASP A 187 -5.84 -2.08 -11.72
CA ASP A 187 -6.61 -1.68 -10.55
C ASP A 187 -7.29 -0.32 -10.83
N TYR A 188 -8.59 -0.26 -10.60
CA TYR A 188 -9.39 0.96 -10.70
C TYR A 188 -10.06 1.21 -9.37
N GLY A 189 -10.04 2.45 -8.90
CA GLY A 189 -10.70 2.80 -7.65
C GLY A 189 -11.31 4.20 -7.68
N MET A 190 -12.50 4.32 -7.07
CA MET A 190 -13.13 5.60 -6.75
C MET A 190 -13.23 5.72 -5.26
N ASN A 191 -12.88 6.89 -4.73
CA ASN A 191 -12.96 7.14 -3.30
C ASN A 191 -13.75 8.43 -3.03
N PHE A 192 -14.46 8.41 -1.90
CA PHE A 192 -15.19 9.55 -1.36
C PHE A 192 -14.87 9.70 0.10
N GLY A 193 -14.79 10.93 0.58
CA GLY A 193 -14.41 11.18 1.96
C GLY A 193 -15.08 12.39 2.55
N LEU A 194 -15.29 12.34 3.86
CA LEU A 194 -15.79 13.43 4.67
C LEU A 194 -14.80 13.73 5.78
N GLY A 195 -14.40 15.00 5.89
CA GLY A 195 -13.63 15.50 7.03
C GLY A 195 -14.52 16.31 7.94
N LEU A 196 -14.85 15.75 9.10
CA LEU A 196 -15.78 16.30 10.08
C LEU A 196 -15.01 17.10 11.15
N PRO A 197 -15.07 18.45 11.16
CA PRO A 197 -14.36 19.25 12.15
C PRO A 197 -15.00 19.13 13.53
N LEU A 198 -14.17 18.81 14.56
CA LEU A 198 -14.56 18.70 15.96
C LEU A 198 -13.66 19.65 16.80
N GLY A 199 -14.01 20.92 16.86
CA GLY A 199 -13.17 21.94 17.50
C GLY A 199 -11.81 22.04 16.80
N PHE A 200 -10.73 21.72 17.54
CA PHE A 200 -9.36 21.68 16.97
C PHE A 200 -9.02 20.34 16.32
N SER A 201 -9.83 19.32 16.53
CA SER A 201 -9.67 17.96 16.02
C SER A 201 -10.52 17.74 14.79
N ARG A 202 -10.33 16.61 14.10
CA ARG A 202 -11.12 16.22 12.93
C ARG A 202 -11.27 14.72 12.87
N VAL A 203 -12.46 14.25 12.56
CA VAL A 203 -12.72 12.87 12.16
C VAL A 203 -12.81 12.81 10.64
N ASP A 204 -12.05 11.94 10.05
CA ASP A 204 -12.06 11.66 8.61
C ASP A 204 -12.74 10.31 8.37
N LEU A 205 -13.77 10.30 7.54
CA LEU A 205 -14.45 9.10 7.06
C LEU A 205 -14.16 8.96 5.58
N GLY A 206 -13.84 7.75 5.14
CA GLY A 206 -13.57 7.47 3.74
C GLY A 206 -14.17 6.15 3.31
N ILE A 207 -14.68 6.11 2.09
CA ILE A 207 -15.11 4.89 1.40
C ILE A 207 -14.39 4.80 0.06
N GLU A 208 -14.01 3.61 -0.32
CA GLU A 208 -13.39 3.32 -1.61
C GLU A 208 -14.07 2.10 -2.22
N PHE A 209 -14.40 2.22 -3.50
CA PHE A 209 -14.87 1.12 -4.33
C PHE A 209 -13.85 0.91 -5.42
N GLY A 210 -13.49 -0.33 -5.68
CA GLY A 210 -12.53 -0.63 -6.73
C GLY A 210 -12.69 -2.01 -7.30
N LYS A 211 -11.94 -2.21 -8.37
CA LYS A 211 -11.90 -3.42 -9.16
C LYS A 211 -10.47 -3.70 -9.56
N ARG A 212 -10.00 -4.91 -9.26
CA ARG A 212 -8.64 -5.37 -9.61
C ARG A 212 -8.69 -6.66 -10.38
N GLY A 213 -7.84 -6.79 -11.40
CA GLY A 213 -7.71 -7.99 -12.20
C GLY A 213 -8.64 -8.05 -13.40
N THR A 214 -8.83 -9.25 -13.93
CA THR A 214 -9.64 -9.55 -15.11
C THR A 214 -10.15 -10.97 -15.04
N THR A 215 -11.26 -11.26 -15.71
CA THR A 215 -11.79 -12.63 -15.87
C THR A 215 -11.24 -13.36 -17.10
N SER A 216 -10.37 -12.69 -17.89
CA SER A 216 -9.72 -13.30 -19.05
C SER A 216 -8.75 -14.40 -18.62
N ASN A 217 -8.53 -15.37 -19.49
CA ASN A 217 -7.53 -16.46 -19.33
C ASN A 217 -7.61 -17.21 -18.00
N GLY A 218 -8.83 -17.38 -17.45
CA GLY A 218 -9.07 -18.10 -16.20
C GLY A 218 -8.63 -17.36 -14.94
N LEU A 219 -8.38 -16.04 -15.03
CA LEU A 219 -8.03 -15.21 -13.90
C LEU A 219 -9.26 -14.77 -13.10
N ILE A 220 -9.02 -14.25 -11.90
CA ILE A 220 -10.05 -13.76 -11.01
C ILE A 220 -10.05 -12.23 -11.04
N GLU A 221 -11.24 -11.67 -11.19
CA GLU A 221 -11.50 -10.25 -11.01
C GLU A 221 -12.08 -10.02 -9.62
N GLU A 222 -11.45 -9.14 -8.85
CA GLU A 222 -11.86 -8.78 -7.50
C GLU A 222 -12.54 -7.41 -7.49
N ASN A 223 -13.76 -7.35 -6.95
CA ASN A 223 -14.39 -6.10 -6.58
C ASN A 223 -14.18 -5.89 -5.08
N TYR A 224 -13.68 -4.73 -4.69
CA TYR A 224 -13.42 -4.43 -3.30
C TYR A 224 -14.15 -3.18 -2.81
N PHE A 225 -14.45 -3.20 -1.51
CA PHE A 225 -15.00 -2.07 -0.76
C PHE A 225 -14.16 -1.86 0.49
N ASN A 226 -13.62 -0.64 0.65
CA ASN A 226 -12.84 -0.26 1.81
C ASN A 226 -13.56 0.85 2.56
N LEU A 227 -13.63 0.71 3.88
CA LEU A 227 -14.06 1.76 4.81
C LEU A 227 -12.86 2.21 5.64
N SER A 228 -12.63 3.51 5.72
CA SER A 228 -11.56 4.08 6.53
C SER A 228 -12.11 5.11 7.51
N ILE A 229 -11.60 5.06 8.75
CA ILE A 229 -11.90 6.03 9.79
C ILE A 229 -10.58 6.56 10.33
N GLY A 230 -10.39 7.87 10.23
CA GLY A 230 -9.20 8.57 10.71
C GLY A 230 -9.55 9.56 11.80
N LEU A 231 -8.72 9.65 12.83
CA LEU A 231 -8.84 10.64 13.91
C LEU A 231 -7.60 11.52 13.92
N ASN A 232 -7.79 12.80 13.65
CA ASN A 232 -6.73 13.79 13.73
C ASN A 232 -6.95 14.63 15.00
N LEU A 233 -6.11 14.37 16.01
CA LEU A 233 -6.16 15.07 17.28
C LEU A 233 -5.16 16.23 17.25
N ALA A 234 -5.66 17.45 17.40
CA ALA A 234 -4.83 18.63 17.58
C ALA A 234 -5.09 19.23 18.96
N ALA A 235 -4.06 19.34 19.78
CA ALA A 235 -4.11 20.03 21.05
C ALA A 235 -3.10 21.17 21.04
N LYS A 236 -3.49 22.31 21.56
CA LYS A 236 -2.54 23.39 21.84
C LYS A 236 -1.79 23.07 23.12
N TRP A 237 -0.56 22.58 22.97
CA TRP A 237 0.35 22.38 24.08
C TRP A 237 1.10 23.67 24.37
N PHE A 238 1.26 24.06 25.64
CA PHE A 238 2.00 25.27 26.09
C PHE A 238 1.30 26.63 25.81
N GLU A 239 -0.01 26.73 25.90
CA GLU A 239 -0.64 28.05 26.06
C GLU A 239 -0.32 28.61 27.44
N LYS A 240 0.40 29.75 27.48
CA LYS A 240 0.59 30.53 28.72
C LYS A 240 -0.78 31.03 29.20
N ARG A 241 -1.26 30.57 30.36
CA ARG A 241 -2.49 31.11 30.96
C ARG A 241 -2.33 32.61 31.14
N LYS A 242 -3.15 33.42 30.51
CA LYS A 242 -3.30 34.81 30.84
C LYS A 242 -4.01 34.85 32.19
N ILE A 243 -3.28 35.22 33.25
CA ILE A 243 -3.87 35.57 34.53
C ILE A 243 -4.40 37.00 34.34
N VAL A 244 -5.73 37.15 34.39
CA VAL A 244 -6.44 38.44 34.41
C VAL A 244 -6.56 38.86 35.85
#